data_7bc0eddc6f8992a7af15e99dba8d6f97
#
_entry.id   7bc0eddc6f8992a7af15e99dba8d6f97
#
_cell.length_a   1.000
_cell.length_b   1.000
_cell.length_c   1.000
_cell.angle_alpha   90.00
_cell.angle_beta   90.00
_cell.angle_gamma   90.00
#
_symmetry.space_group_name_H-M   'P 1'
#
loop_
_entity.id
_entity.type
_entity.pdbx_description
1 polymer ?
#
loop_
_entity_poly.entity_id
_entity_poly.type
_entity_poly.pdbx_seq_one_letter_code
_entity_poly.pdbx_strand_id
1 'polypeptide(L)'
;SMTNVYRISVTLTDEIDSEKLQEALDIVLPKFGLFNVRLRMGVFWNYFEENGKKAPKVHEENTFPCRFIRPNKNHSYLFRVTYYKNRINLEVFHVLTDGMGGINFLRELTYQYLRLTHPEIAKLKGDSLTQGTSLNREDSFVKNYKSSKPSGFNRQKAYLLKLEKVPDGEFGLIHGMMPVSQLKQVCHRYGVSINDYLVACFVWSVYQECFHGMPHDM
;
A
#
# COMPACT_ATOMS: atom_id res chain seq x y z
N SER A 1 1.07 -19.37 0.15
CA SER A 1 1.58 -18.50 1.23
C SER A 1 1.07 -17.09 0.99
N MET A 2 0.30 -16.55 1.92
CA MET A 2 -0.13 -15.16 1.83
C MET A 2 1.10 -14.25 1.87
N THR A 3 1.31 -13.50 0.79
CA THR A 3 2.34 -12.47 0.76
C THR A 3 1.72 -11.21 1.35
N ASN A 4 2.25 -10.70 2.46
CA ASN A 4 1.82 -9.42 3.03
C ASN A 4 2.37 -8.24 2.18
N VAL A 5 2.17 -8.31 0.87
CA VAL A 5 2.54 -7.26 -0.08
C VAL A 5 1.25 -6.63 -0.60
N TYR A 6 1.17 -5.32 -0.54
CA TYR A 6 0.08 -4.57 -1.15
C TYR A 6 0.60 -3.70 -2.29
N ARG A 7 -0.30 -3.31 -3.19
CA ARG A 7 0.00 -2.45 -4.34
C ARG A 7 -0.81 -1.18 -4.28
N ILE A 8 -0.17 -0.08 -4.63
CA ILE A 8 -0.79 1.20 -4.96
C ILE A 8 -0.28 1.60 -6.35
N SER A 9 -1.16 2.15 -7.16
CA SER A 9 -0.81 2.55 -8.53
C SER A 9 -1.33 3.93 -8.84
N VAL A 10 -0.63 4.63 -9.74
CA VAL A 10 -1.08 5.88 -10.35
C VAL A 10 -1.00 5.74 -11.86
N THR A 11 -2.04 6.20 -12.55
CA THR A 11 -2.09 6.22 -14.01
C THR A 11 -1.94 7.66 -14.48
N LEU A 12 -1.00 7.90 -15.38
CA LEU A 12 -0.74 9.19 -15.99
C LEU A 12 -1.34 9.25 -17.41
N THR A 13 -1.24 10.39 -18.05
CA THR A 13 -1.67 10.57 -19.46
C THR A 13 -0.68 9.97 -20.45
N ASP A 14 0.61 10.15 -20.17
CA ASP A 14 1.69 9.78 -21.06
C ASP A 14 2.33 8.45 -20.67
N GLU A 15 2.95 7.77 -21.61
CA GLU A 15 3.72 6.55 -21.33
C GLU A 15 4.90 6.84 -20.40
N ILE A 16 5.22 5.86 -19.58
CA ILE A 16 6.26 6.00 -18.55
C ILE A 16 7.64 5.85 -19.18
N ASP A 17 8.47 6.90 -19.03
CA ASP A 17 9.90 6.84 -19.25
C ASP A 17 10.58 6.15 -18.07
N SER A 18 11.10 4.95 -18.29
CA SER A 18 11.71 4.12 -17.26
C SER A 18 13.00 4.70 -16.67
N GLU A 19 13.78 5.45 -17.48
CA GLU A 19 15.02 6.07 -17.02
C GLU A 19 14.71 7.25 -16.09
N LYS A 20 13.72 8.08 -16.47
CA LYS A 20 13.24 9.17 -15.64
C LYS A 20 12.56 8.67 -14.36
N LEU A 21 11.85 7.56 -14.43
CA LEU A 21 11.25 6.95 -13.22
C LEU A 21 12.34 6.42 -12.28
N GLN A 22 13.42 5.84 -12.80
CA GLN A 22 14.56 5.43 -11.98
C GLN A 22 15.26 6.64 -11.35
N GLU A 23 15.48 7.70 -12.12
CA GLU A 23 16.08 8.95 -11.63
C GLU A 23 15.22 9.56 -10.49
N ALA A 24 13.91 9.59 -10.68
CA ALA A 24 12.97 10.04 -9.64
C ALA A 24 13.05 9.19 -8.37
N LEU A 25 13.15 7.87 -8.51
CA LEU A 25 13.28 6.96 -7.37
C LEU A 25 14.59 7.19 -6.61
N ASP A 26 15.69 7.41 -7.32
CA ASP A 26 17.00 7.70 -6.73
C ASP A 26 17.00 9.03 -5.93
N ILE A 27 16.22 10.03 -6.39
CA ILE A 27 16.02 11.30 -5.68
C ILE A 27 15.15 11.16 -4.44
N VAL A 28 14.09 10.35 -4.52
CA VAL A 28 13.06 10.26 -3.48
C VAL A 28 13.47 9.34 -2.34
N LEU A 29 14.06 8.20 -2.65
CA LEU A 29 14.33 7.15 -1.66
C LEU A 29 15.14 7.63 -0.44
N PRO A 30 16.20 8.45 -0.58
CA PRO A 30 16.94 8.95 0.58
C PRO A 30 16.12 9.83 1.53
N LYS A 31 15.04 10.46 1.02
CA LYS A 31 14.15 11.32 1.81
C LYS A 31 13.16 10.51 2.67
N PHE A 32 12.92 9.23 2.33
CA PHE A 32 11.99 8.35 3.00
C PHE A 32 12.71 7.27 3.81
N GLY A 33 13.12 7.61 5.01
CA GLY A 33 13.91 6.71 5.87
C GLY A 33 13.24 5.36 6.14
N LEU A 34 11.89 5.29 6.19
CA LEU A 34 11.17 4.02 6.35
C LEU A 34 11.30 3.09 5.13
N PHE A 35 11.48 3.66 3.94
CA PHE A 35 11.69 2.87 2.72
C PHE A 35 13.16 2.52 2.52
N ASN A 36 14.07 3.34 3.06
CA ASN A 36 15.51 3.17 2.92
C ASN A 36 16.08 2.21 3.97
N VAL A 37 15.40 1.09 4.20
CA VAL A 37 15.81 0.08 5.17
C VAL A 37 15.85 -1.32 4.57
N ARG A 38 16.58 -2.21 5.25
CA ARG A 38 16.60 -3.65 5.00
C ARG A 38 16.23 -4.40 6.27
N LEU A 39 15.61 -5.57 6.11
CA LEU A 39 15.31 -6.46 7.23
C LEU A 39 16.52 -7.31 7.56
N ARG A 40 16.90 -7.32 8.82
CA ARG A 40 17.93 -8.18 9.37
C ARG A 40 17.33 -9.21 10.32
N MET A 41 17.82 -10.41 10.24
CA MET A 41 17.50 -11.46 11.20
C MET A 41 18.47 -11.38 12.38
N GLY A 42 17.94 -11.11 13.57
CA GLY A 42 18.67 -11.23 14.82
C GLY A 42 18.52 -12.64 15.42
N VAL A 43 19.11 -12.88 16.58
CA VAL A 43 19.05 -14.18 17.25
C VAL A 43 17.64 -14.48 17.76
N PHE A 44 16.90 -13.48 18.24
CA PHE A 44 15.57 -13.63 18.83
C PHE A 44 14.47 -12.85 18.11
N TRP A 45 14.83 -11.82 17.32
CA TRP A 45 13.88 -10.95 16.60
C TRP A 45 14.50 -10.40 15.33
N ASN A 46 13.62 -9.98 14.42
CA ASN A 46 14.02 -9.25 13.22
C ASN A 46 14.04 -7.74 13.52
N TYR A 47 14.92 -6.99 12.87
CA TYR A 47 15.03 -5.54 13.01
C TYR A 47 15.33 -4.88 11.67
N PHE A 48 14.99 -3.60 11.57
CA PHE A 48 15.33 -2.78 10.42
C PHE A 48 16.69 -2.10 10.62
N GLU A 49 17.44 -2.07 9.56
CA GLU A 49 18.73 -1.40 9.46
C GLU A 49 18.73 -0.54 8.20
N GLU A 50 19.37 0.62 8.24
CA GLU A 50 19.51 1.49 7.09
C GLU A 50 20.20 0.72 5.94
N ASN A 51 19.66 0.91 4.73
CA ASN A 51 20.14 0.21 3.54
C ASN A 51 20.99 1.14 2.68
N GLY A 52 22.30 1.07 2.80
CA GLY A 52 23.26 1.86 2.01
C GLY A 52 23.43 1.43 0.55
N LYS A 53 22.58 0.53 0.02
CA LYS A 53 22.64 0.09 -1.37
C LYS A 53 21.92 1.08 -2.28
N LYS A 54 22.26 1.04 -3.58
CA LYS A 54 21.51 1.77 -4.61
C LYS A 54 20.04 1.39 -4.58
N ALA A 55 19.17 2.31 -4.98
CA ALA A 55 17.72 2.05 -5.09
C ALA A 55 17.45 0.79 -5.94
N PRO A 56 16.33 0.10 -5.68
CA PRO A 56 15.95 -1.05 -6.49
C PRO A 56 15.71 -0.61 -7.93
N LYS A 57 16.07 -1.49 -8.89
CA LYS A 57 15.88 -1.17 -10.30
C LYS A 57 14.39 -1.15 -10.65
N VAL A 58 13.96 -0.07 -11.30
CA VAL A 58 12.64 0.02 -11.92
C VAL A 58 12.60 -0.89 -13.16
N HIS A 59 11.52 -1.60 -13.36
CA HIS A 59 11.34 -2.48 -14.51
C HIS A 59 9.89 -2.54 -14.96
N GLU A 60 9.68 -2.93 -16.19
CA GLU A 60 8.35 -3.16 -16.72
C GLU A 60 7.65 -4.32 -15.99
N GLU A 61 6.36 -4.18 -15.77
CA GLU A 61 5.55 -5.21 -15.13
C GLU A 61 5.41 -6.42 -16.06
N ASN A 62 5.89 -7.56 -15.62
CA ASN A 62 5.86 -8.82 -16.36
C ASN A 62 5.28 -9.99 -15.57
N THR A 63 4.73 -9.72 -14.40
CA THR A 63 4.15 -10.75 -13.51
C THR A 63 2.88 -10.23 -12.86
N PHE A 64 2.10 -11.13 -12.25
CA PHE A 64 0.92 -10.74 -11.48
C PHE A 64 1.28 -9.89 -10.25
N PRO A 65 0.36 -9.00 -9.81
CA PRO A 65 0.59 -8.07 -8.71
C PRO A 65 0.74 -8.77 -7.34
N CYS A 66 1.31 -8.03 -6.38
CA CYS A 66 1.47 -8.45 -4.98
C CYS A 66 2.27 -9.76 -4.78
N ARG A 67 3.12 -10.11 -5.74
CA ARG A 67 4.02 -11.24 -5.61
C ARG A 67 5.06 -10.99 -4.52
N PHE A 68 5.49 -12.05 -3.86
CA PHE A 68 6.53 -11.97 -2.83
C PHE A 68 7.78 -11.21 -3.31
N ILE A 69 8.22 -10.24 -2.55
CA ILE A 69 9.43 -9.46 -2.82
C ILE A 69 10.61 -10.23 -2.24
N ARG A 70 11.53 -10.66 -3.12
CA ARG A 70 12.77 -11.35 -2.72
C ARG A 70 13.86 -10.33 -2.44
N PRO A 71 14.23 -10.07 -1.16
CA PRO A 71 15.18 -9.03 -0.83
C PRO A 71 16.53 -9.23 -1.51
N ASN A 72 17.00 -10.47 -1.62
CA ASN A 72 18.29 -10.79 -2.24
C ASN A 72 18.38 -10.39 -3.73
N LYS A 73 17.23 -10.29 -4.41
CA LYS A 73 17.16 -9.88 -5.83
C LYS A 73 16.76 -8.41 -6.01
N ASN A 74 16.55 -7.68 -4.93
CA ASN A 74 16.03 -6.32 -4.92
C ASN A 74 16.87 -5.38 -4.05
N HIS A 75 18.18 -5.51 -4.10
CA HIS A 75 19.14 -4.76 -3.27
C HIS A 75 18.80 -4.75 -1.77
N SER A 76 18.10 -5.76 -1.29
CA SER A 76 17.58 -5.94 0.08
C SER A 76 16.42 -5.01 0.46
N TYR A 77 15.85 -4.24 -0.47
CA TYR A 77 14.65 -3.45 -0.24
C TYR A 77 13.40 -4.30 -0.16
N LEU A 78 12.43 -3.84 0.63
CA LEU A 78 11.16 -4.53 0.90
C LEU A 78 9.99 -3.88 0.13
N PHE A 79 10.29 -3.13 -0.90
CA PHE A 79 9.34 -2.58 -1.85
C PHE A 79 9.91 -2.71 -3.26
N ARG A 80 9.08 -2.57 -4.27
CA ARG A 80 9.51 -2.47 -5.66
C ARG A 80 8.65 -1.46 -6.41
N VAL A 81 9.24 -0.84 -7.43
CA VAL A 81 8.57 0.03 -8.37
C VAL A 81 8.58 -0.64 -9.74
N THR A 82 7.41 -0.77 -10.33
CA THR A 82 7.25 -1.26 -11.69
C THR A 82 6.39 -0.28 -12.49
N TYR A 83 6.41 -0.39 -13.80
CA TYR A 83 5.53 0.38 -14.66
C TYR A 83 4.91 -0.53 -15.74
N TYR A 84 3.76 -0.11 -16.24
CA TYR A 84 3.13 -0.71 -17.39
C TYR A 84 2.42 0.38 -18.20
N LYS A 85 2.86 0.59 -19.44
CA LYS A 85 2.39 1.70 -20.27
C LYS A 85 2.50 3.04 -19.51
N ASN A 86 1.37 3.64 -19.19
CA ASN A 86 1.25 4.92 -18.51
C ASN A 86 0.99 4.80 -16.99
N ARG A 87 1.16 3.62 -16.41
CA ARG A 87 0.89 3.36 -14.99
C ARG A 87 2.17 3.05 -14.23
N ILE A 88 2.38 3.76 -13.12
CA ILE A 88 3.43 3.47 -12.13
C ILE A 88 2.80 2.63 -11.02
N ASN A 89 3.43 1.52 -10.66
CA ASN A 89 3.01 0.64 -9.59
C ASN A 89 4.07 0.65 -8.48
N LEU A 90 3.61 0.85 -7.25
CA LEU A 90 4.39 0.67 -6.04
C LEU A 90 3.86 -0.56 -5.29
N GLU A 91 4.70 -1.53 -5.05
CA GLU A 91 4.39 -2.68 -4.22
C GLU A 91 5.26 -2.66 -2.97
N VAL A 92 4.63 -2.83 -1.83
CA VAL A 92 5.27 -2.68 -0.52
C VAL A 92 4.98 -3.91 0.34
N PHE A 93 6.02 -4.46 0.95
CA PHE A 93 5.85 -5.44 2.02
C PHE A 93 5.28 -4.72 3.24
N HIS A 94 4.10 -5.12 3.68
CA HIS A 94 3.26 -4.38 4.64
C HIS A 94 3.91 -4.14 6.01
N VAL A 95 5.05 -4.81 6.25
CA VAL A 95 5.86 -4.60 7.46
C VAL A 95 6.59 -3.25 7.47
N LEU A 96 6.81 -2.64 6.28
CA LEU A 96 7.45 -1.31 6.17
C LEU A 96 6.52 -0.19 6.63
N THR A 97 5.30 -0.19 6.13
CA THR A 97 4.34 0.88 6.36
C THR A 97 2.93 0.45 5.98
N ASP A 98 1.95 1.21 6.45
CA ASP A 98 0.55 1.10 6.06
C ASP A 98 0.27 1.72 4.68
N GLY A 99 -1.00 1.69 4.27
CA GLY A 99 -1.43 2.27 3.00
C GLY A 99 -1.14 3.76 2.87
N MET A 100 -1.24 4.54 3.95
CA MET A 100 -1.01 5.99 3.92
C MET A 100 0.48 6.30 3.70
N GLY A 101 1.38 5.57 4.36
CA GLY A 101 2.82 5.71 4.12
C GLY A 101 3.21 5.36 2.68
N GLY A 102 2.60 4.31 2.11
CA GLY A 102 2.77 3.95 0.71
C GLY A 102 2.25 5.02 -0.25
N ILE A 103 1.07 5.61 0.03
CA ILE A 103 0.50 6.71 -0.77
C ILE A 103 1.43 7.93 -0.76
N ASN A 104 1.97 8.30 0.39
CA ASN A 104 2.87 9.46 0.50
C ASN A 104 4.16 9.23 -0.30
N PHE A 105 4.72 8.03 -0.25
CA PHE A 105 5.88 7.67 -1.06
C PHE A 105 5.57 7.73 -2.56
N LEU A 106 4.46 7.12 -3.00
CA LEU A 106 4.07 7.12 -4.42
C LEU A 106 3.77 8.53 -4.93
N ARG A 107 3.13 9.38 -4.12
CA ARG A 107 2.87 10.78 -4.47
C ARG A 107 4.16 11.54 -4.71
N GLU A 108 5.13 11.43 -3.82
CA GLU A 108 6.43 12.09 -3.98
C GLU A 108 7.20 11.54 -5.19
N LEU A 109 7.20 10.22 -5.38
CA LEU A 109 7.82 9.58 -6.54
C LEU A 109 7.20 10.09 -7.84
N THR A 110 5.87 10.13 -7.92
CA THR A 110 5.15 10.65 -9.10
C THR A 110 5.45 12.12 -9.34
N TYR A 111 5.49 12.92 -8.29
CA TYR A 111 5.80 14.34 -8.40
C TYR A 111 7.22 14.58 -8.92
N GLN A 112 8.23 13.87 -8.38
CA GLN A 112 9.60 13.99 -8.88
C GLN A 112 9.73 13.50 -10.33
N TYR A 113 9.03 12.41 -10.69
CA TYR A 113 8.95 11.92 -12.06
C TYR A 113 8.38 12.98 -13.00
N LEU A 114 7.26 13.59 -12.65
CA LEU A 114 6.63 14.65 -13.45
C LEU A 114 7.52 15.88 -13.57
N ARG A 115 8.28 16.24 -12.55
CA ARG A 115 9.27 17.34 -12.63
C ARG A 115 10.40 17.05 -13.61
N LEU A 116 10.79 15.79 -13.77
CA LEU A 116 11.84 15.38 -14.71
C LEU A 116 11.34 15.28 -16.15
N THR A 117 10.04 15.04 -16.34
CA THR A 117 9.44 14.86 -17.68
C THR A 117 8.69 16.08 -18.19
N HIS A 118 8.25 16.99 -17.30
CA HIS A 118 7.41 18.16 -17.61
C HIS A 118 8.07 19.44 -17.10
N PRO A 119 8.73 20.22 -17.97
CA PRO A 119 9.45 21.44 -17.59
C PRO A 119 8.58 22.50 -16.89
N GLU A 120 7.28 22.54 -17.20
CA GLU A 120 6.31 23.43 -16.57
C GLU A 120 6.10 23.08 -15.09
N ILE A 121 6.08 21.82 -14.74
CA ILE A 121 5.96 21.35 -13.35
C ILE A 121 7.25 21.63 -12.58
N ALA A 122 8.39 21.51 -13.22
CA ALA A 122 9.69 21.83 -12.61
C ALA A 122 9.80 23.29 -12.15
N LYS A 123 9.05 24.22 -12.80
CA LYS A 123 8.99 25.65 -12.46
C LYS A 123 8.07 25.96 -11.28
N LEU A 124 7.22 25.03 -10.85
CA LEU A 124 6.36 25.24 -9.70
C LEU A 124 7.19 25.37 -8.42
N LYS A 125 6.73 26.24 -7.52
CA LYS A 125 7.38 26.41 -6.21
C LYS A 125 7.26 25.14 -5.38
N GLY A 126 8.37 24.69 -4.83
CA GLY A 126 8.47 23.50 -4.00
C GLY A 126 9.14 22.34 -4.72
N ASP A 127 10.08 21.74 -4.05
CA ASP A 127 10.87 20.60 -4.52
C ASP A 127 10.33 19.28 -3.98
N SER A 128 9.27 19.32 -3.15
CA SER A 128 8.63 18.17 -2.56
C SER A 128 7.18 18.45 -2.18
N LEU A 129 6.28 17.47 -2.40
CA LEU A 129 4.89 17.50 -1.94
C LEU A 129 4.75 17.09 -0.47
N THR A 130 5.79 16.53 0.11
CA THR A 130 5.79 16.02 1.49
C THR A 130 6.38 16.99 2.50
N GLN A 131 6.73 18.19 2.07
CA GLN A 131 7.15 19.27 2.97
C GLN A 131 6.01 19.59 3.94
N GLY A 132 6.21 19.30 5.22
CA GLY A 132 5.21 19.52 6.28
C GLY A 132 4.33 18.33 6.65
N THR A 133 4.33 17.23 5.91
CA THR A 133 3.88 15.95 6.46
C THR A 133 5.04 15.40 7.30
N SER A 134 4.78 15.16 8.57
CA SER A 134 5.79 14.54 9.44
C SER A 134 6.09 13.15 8.84
N LEU A 135 7.21 13.06 8.14
CA LEU A 135 7.88 11.78 7.86
C LEU A 135 8.40 11.27 9.20
N ASN A 136 7.45 11.02 10.10
CA ASN A 136 7.75 10.71 11.48
C ASN A 136 8.44 9.35 11.48
N ARG A 137 9.73 9.34 11.77
CA ARG A 137 10.52 8.13 12.01
C ARG A 137 10.17 7.49 13.35
N GLU A 138 9.33 8.14 14.17
CA GLU A 138 8.91 7.62 15.45
C GLU A 138 7.94 6.44 15.26
N ASP A 139 8.24 5.35 15.92
CA ASP A 139 7.30 4.25 16.11
C ASP A 139 6.16 4.74 17.04
N SER A 140 5.03 5.07 16.43
CA SER A 140 3.85 5.54 17.17
C SER A 140 3.35 4.52 18.18
N PHE A 141 3.60 3.23 17.96
CA PHE A 141 3.23 2.18 18.89
C PHE A 141 4.09 2.25 20.16
N VAL A 142 5.40 2.37 20.01
CA VAL A 142 6.32 2.52 21.14
C VAL A 142 6.04 3.81 21.89
N LYS A 143 5.84 4.93 21.17
CA LYS A 143 5.54 6.23 21.76
C LYS A 143 4.26 6.25 22.60
N ASN A 144 3.24 5.55 22.16
CA ASN A 144 1.93 5.52 22.81
C ASN A 144 1.71 4.26 23.66
N TYR A 145 2.71 3.40 23.76
CA TYR A 145 2.62 2.18 24.54
C TYR A 145 2.42 2.51 26.03
N LYS A 146 1.28 2.07 26.57
CA LYS A 146 1.00 2.10 27.99
C LYS A 146 1.00 0.65 28.48
N SER A 147 1.86 0.33 29.45
CA SER A 147 1.82 -0.96 30.14
C SER A 147 0.50 -1.06 30.90
N SER A 148 -0.51 -1.62 30.27
CA SER A 148 -1.75 -2.01 30.94
C SER A 148 -1.76 -3.53 31.11
N LYS A 149 -2.23 -3.99 32.27
CA LYS A 149 -2.52 -5.43 32.43
C LYS A 149 -3.50 -5.83 31.33
N PRO A 150 -3.24 -6.90 30.56
CA PRO A 150 -4.19 -7.34 29.55
C PRO A 150 -5.52 -7.63 30.23
N SER A 151 -6.55 -6.82 29.99
CA SER A 151 -7.92 -7.19 30.28
C SER A 151 -8.20 -8.41 29.41
N GLY A 152 -8.72 -9.49 30.03
CA GLY A 152 -8.99 -10.73 29.33
C GLY A 152 -9.87 -10.46 28.10
N PHE A 153 -9.26 -10.51 26.94
CA PHE A 153 -9.95 -10.37 25.67
C PHE A 153 -10.61 -11.72 25.36
N ASN A 154 -11.91 -11.80 25.51
CA ASN A 154 -12.66 -12.97 25.08
C ASN A 154 -12.64 -12.98 23.55
N ARG A 155 -11.67 -13.70 22.96
CA ARG A 155 -11.53 -13.82 21.51
C ARG A 155 -12.60 -14.77 20.99
N GLN A 156 -13.73 -14.23 20.59
CA GLN A 156 -14.60 -14.96 19.68
C GLN A 156 -13.81 -15.21 18.39
N LYS A 157 -13.83 -16.45 17.92
CA LYS A 157 -13.19 -16.81 16.65
C LYS A 157 -14.01 -16.20 15.52
N ALA A 158 -13.37 -15.38 14.68
CA ALA A 158 -14.00 -14.88 13.48
C ALA A 158 -14.44 -16.06 12.58
N TYR A 159 -15.58 -15.89 11.93
CA TYR A 159 -16.04 -16.86 10.94
C TYR A 159 -15.09 -16.92 9.75
N LEU A 160 -14.68 -18.12 9.36
CA LEU A 160 -13.82 -18.35 8.20
C LEU A 160 -14.71 -18.71 7.01
N LEU A 161 -14.77 -17.81 6.02
CA LEU A 161 -15.46 -18.08 4.76
C LEU A 161 -14.84 -19.29 4.05
N LYS A 162 -15.65 -20.33 3.83
CA LYS A 162 -15.26 -21.53 3.06
C LYS A 162 -15.64 -21.31 1.59
N LEU A 163 -14.81 -20.59 0.87
CA LEU A 163 -14.98 -20.34 -0.57
C LEU A 163 -14.00 -21.22 -1.37
N GLU A 164 -14.33 -21.45 -2.64
CA GLU A 164 -13.38 -22.04 -3.58
C GLU A 164 -12.15 -21.15 -3.69
N LYS A 165 -10.99 -21.77 -3.55
CA LYS A 165 -9.72 -21.07 -3.69
C LYS A 165 -9.33 -21.01 -5.15
N VAL A 166 -8.83 -19.86 -5.57
CA VAL A 166 -8.14 -19.72 -6.85
C VAL A 166 -6.89 -20.62 -6.82
N PRO A 167 -6.56 -21.36 -7.88
CA PRO A 167 -5.38 -22.20 -7.95
C PRO A 167 -4.09 -21.46 -7.59
N ASP A 168 -3.10 -22.16 -7.05
CA ASP A 168 -1.83 -21.55 -6.68
C ASP A 168 -1.14 -20.94 -7.92
N GLY A 169 -0.84 -19.65 -7.82
CA GLY A 169 -0.22 -18.88 -8.90
C GLY A 169 -1.20 -18.10 -9.78
N GLU A 170 -2.49 -18.25 -9.57
CA GLU A 170 -3.52 -17.44 -10.20
C GLU A 170 -3.93 -16.25 -9.29
N PHE A 171 -4.43 -15.20 -9.91
CA PHE A 171 -4.86 -13.98 -9.25
C PHE A 171 -6.13 -13.44 -9.90
N GLY A 172 -7.18 -13.29 -9.10
CA GLY A 172 -8.43 -12.67 -9.53
C GLY A 172 -8.51 -11.21 -9.06
N LEU A 173 -8.95 -10.31 -9.93
CA LEU A 173 -9.17 -8.90 -9.60
C LEU A 173 -10.49 -8.43 -10.21
N ILE A 174 -11.32 -7.81 -9.39
CA ILE A 174 -12.57 -7.19 -9.82
C ILE A 174 -12.46 -5.69 -9.56
N HIS A 175 -12.73 -4.89 -10.59
CA HIS A 175 -12.82 -3.44 -10.49
C HIS A 175 -14.25 -2.99 -10.52
N GLY A 176 -14.62 -2.11 -9.58
CA GLY A 176 -15.91 -1.40 -9.60
C GLY A 176 -15.67 0.11 -9.54
N MET A 177 -16.47 0.87 -10.27
CA MET A 177 -16.47 2.33 -10.22
C MET A 177 -17.87 2.83 -9.90
N MET A 178 -17.93 3.81 -9.01
CA MET A 178 -19.19 4.47 -8.66
C MET A 178 -18.98 5.99 -8.48
N PRO A 179 -19.96 6.84 -8.83
CA PRO A 179 -19.85 8.27 -8.60
C PRO A 179 -19.84 8.60 -7.11
N VAL A 180 -18.78 9.25 -6.64
CA VAL A 180 -18.64 9.62 -5.22
C VAL A 180 -19.78 10.52 -4.73
N SER A 181 -20.30 11.42 -5.59
CA SER A 181 -21.43 12.29 -5.25
C SER A 181 -22.70 11.50 -4.91
N GLN A 182 -23.02 10.47 -5.69
CA GLN A 182 -24.18 9.61 -5.43
C GLN A 182 -23.97 8.79 -4.15
N LEU A 183 -22.76 8.23 -3.96
CA LEU A 183 -22.42 7.49 -2.75
C LEU A 183 -22.56 8.38 -1.50
N LYS A 184 -22.06 9.62 -1.55
CA LYS A 184 -22.22 10.58 -0.46
C LYS A 184 -23.70 10.89 -0.16
N GLN A 185 -24.54 11.07 -1.18
CA GLN A 185 -25.97 11.29 -0.96
C GLN A 185 -26.65 10.13 -0.23
N VAL A 186 -26.30 8.89 -0.60
CA VAL A 186 -26.83 7.70 0.08
C VAL A 186 -26.33 7.65 1.52
N CYS A 187 -25.04 7.86 1.77
CA CYS A 187 -24.48 7.87 3.12
C CYS A 187 -25.11 8.94 4.01
N HIS A 188 -25.33 10.14 3.48
CA HIS A 188 -26.04 11.22 4.19
C HIS A 188 -27.48 10.85 4.57
N ARG A 189 -28.19 10.14 3.68
CA ARG A 189 -29.55 9.66 3.98
C ARG A 189 -29.59 8.71 5.18
N TYR A 190 -28.57 7.89 5.35
CA TYR A 190 -28.45 6.95 6.46
C TYR A 190 -27.67 7.51 7.67
N GLY A 191 -27.12 8.71 7.59
CA GLY A 191 -26.35 9.32 8.66
C GLY A 191 -25.04 8.61 8.96
N VAL A 192 -24.43 7.96 7.96
CA VAL A 192 -23.21 7.14 8.12
C VAL A 192 -22.07 7.65 7.24
N SER A 193 -20.83 7.23 7.58
CA SER A 193 -19.69 7.49 6.69
C SER A 193 -19.71 6.57 5.47
N ILE A 194 -18.94 6.92 4.43
CA ILE A 194 -18.77 6.07 3.24
C ILE A 194 -18.19 4.71 3.64
N ASN A 195 -17.25 4.70 4.58
CA ASN A 195 -16.63 3.47 5.06
C ASN A 195 -17.67 2.57 5.74
N ASP A 196 -18.47 3.10 6.65
CA ASP A 196 -19.50 2.33 7.35
C ASP A 196 -20.53 1.74 6.38
N TYR A 197 -20.93 2.53 5.37
CA TYR A 197 -21.85 2.08 4.34
C TYR A 197 -21.27 0.93 3.52
N LEU A 198 -20.02 1.06 3.06
CA LEU A 198 -19.37 0.01 2.27
C LEU A 198 -19.11 -1.26 3.09
N VAL A 199 -18.72 -1.13 4.36
CA VAL A 199 -18.57 -2.27 5.27
C VAL A 199 -19.92 -2.96 5.48
N ALA A 200 -20.99 -2.20 5.70
CA ALA A 200 -22.35 -2.76 5.85
C ALA A 200 -22.80 -3.51 4.58
N CYS A 201 -22.54 -2.95 3.40
CA CYS A 201 -22.84 -3.62 2.13
C CYS A 201 -22.03 -4.93 1.98
N PHE A 202 -20.75 -4.93 2.35
CA PHE A 202 -19.93 -6.13 2.32
C PHE A 202 -20.46 -7.20 3.27
N VAL A 203 -20.72 -6.84 4.51
CA VAL A 203 -21.29 -7.77 5.53
C VAL A 203 -22.63 -8.33 5.04
N TRP A 204 -23.50 -7.47 4.49
CA TRP A 204 -24.77 -7.89 3.93
C TRP A 204 -24.60 -8.89 2.78
N SER A 205 -23.65 -8.65 1.88
CA SER A 205 -23.37 -9.58 0.77
C SER A 205 -22.90 -10.94 1.30
N VAL A 206 -21.99 -10.96 2.28
CA VAL A 206 -21.56 -12.21 2.93
C VAL A 206 -22.72 -12.93 3.61
N TYR A 207 -23.60 -12.19 4.30
CA TYR A 207 -24.79 -12.74 4.94
C TYR A 207 -25.72 -13.41 3.93
N GLN A 208 -25.97 -12.78 2.79
CA GLN A 208 -26.83 -13.36 1.76
C GLN A 208 -26.20 -14.56 1.06
N GLU A 209 -24.94 -14.44 0.64
CA GLU A 209 -24.29 -15.44 -0.19
C GLU A 209 -23.76 -16.64 0.61
N CYS A 210 -23.23 -16.41 1.81
CA CYS A 210 -22.58 -17.46 2.59
C CYS A 210 -23.50 -18.06 3.67
N PHE A 211 -24.45 -17.30 4.18
CA PHE A 211 -25.37 -17.74 5.24
C PHE A 211 -26.82 -17.89 4.75
N HIS A 212 -27.11 -17.60 3.50
CA HIS A 212 -28.45 -17.71 2.90
C HIS A 212 -29.53 -17.01 3.74
N GLY A 213 -29.18 -15.89 4.39
CA GLY A 213 -30.07 -15.13 5.25
C GLY A 213 -30.32 -15.75 6.64
N MET A 214 -29.61 -16.81 7.03
CA MET A 214 -29.73 -17.40 8.36
C MET A 214 -28.83 -16.66 9.36
N PRO A 215 -29.31 -16.40 10.61
CA PRO A 215 -28.50 -15.79 11.65
C PRO A 215 -27.26 -16.64 11.96
N HIS A 216 -26.10 -15.99 11.98
CA HIS A 216 -24.84 -16.60 12.40
C HIS A 216 -23.99 -15.52 13.09
N ASP A 217 -23.25 -15.91 14.13
CA ASP A 217 -22.28 -15.02 14.78
C ASP A 217 -21.11 -14.78 13.81
N MET A 218 -20.91 -13.52 13.42
CA MET A 218 -19.83 -13.07 12.52
C MET A 218 -18.68 -12.46 13.31
#